data_ffb75aa876c1b57841c94a002d08ad8c
#
_entry.id   ffb75aa876c1b57841c94a002d08ad8c
#
_cell.length_a   1.000
_cell.length_b   1.000
_cell.length_c   1.000
_cell.angle_alpha   90.00
_cell.angle_beta   90.00
_cell.angle_gamma   90.00
#
_symmetry.space_group_name_H-M   'P 1'
#
loop_
_entity.id
_entity.type
_entity.pdbx_description
1 polymer ?
#
loop_
_entity_poly.entity_id
_entity_poly.type
_entity_poly.pdbx_seq_one_letter_code
_entity_poly.pdbx_strand_id
1 'polypeptide(L)'
;AITLAAVFFVSAMRPVYTASTTLMIEQKQGKTLTSLDDVYGSDIAGKEYLQTQFEILKSRELAARVVRELNIAEHPDYFAKIVVEEKSWWQQIDWKQYLPAGHTQNPLPTEEEKFTKLVSGFMTHLSIEPIRQTQLVKINFQSYDRKLTAAVANAMAKAYINSQMEARVALTQNA
;
A
#
# COMPACT_ATOMS: atom_id res chain seq x y z
N ALA A 1 -22.18 31.66 18.27
CA ALA A 1 -20.70 31.68 18.40
C ALA A 1 -20.12 30.27 18.20
N ILE A 2 -20.58 29.25 18.94
CA ILE A 2 -20.04 27.88 18.89
C ILE A 2 -20.23 27.22 17.50
N THR A 3 -21.40 27.40 16.88
CA THR A 3 -21.70 26.86 15.55
C THR A 3 -20.82 27.46 14.46
N LEU A 4 -20.54 28.76 14.51
CA LEU A 4 -19.61 29.42 13.58
C LEU A 4 -18.17 28.92 13.75
N ALA A 5 -17.72 28.72 14.99
CA ALA A 5 -16.41 28.14 15.26
C ALA A 5 -16.29 26.70 14.75
N ALA A 6 -17.33 25.89 14.92
CA ALA A 6 -17.36 24.52 14.40
C ALA A 6 -17.31 24.47 12.87
N VAL A 7 -18.09 25.33 12.18
CA VAL A 7 -18.07 25.42 10.72
C VAL A 7 -16.70 25.87 10.21
N PHE A 8 -16.09 26.84 10.86
CA PHE A 8 -14.74 27.31 10.50
C PHE A 8 -13.70 26.19 10.70
N PHE A 9 -13.79 25.44 11.80
CA PHE A 9 -12.89 24.33 12.08
C PHE A 9 -13.02 23.21 11.05
N VAL A 10 -14.26 22.81 10.69
CA VAL A 10 -14.52 21.80 9.67
C VAL A 10 -14.05 22.25 8.28
N SER A 11 -14.24 23.54 7.94
CA SER A 11 -13.76 24.10 6.67
C SER A 11 -12.23 24.17 6.56
N ALA A 12 -11.54 24.22 7.68
CA ALA A 12 -10.08 24.23 7.73
C ALA A 12 -9.46 22.80 7.58
N MET A 13 -10.27 21.75 7.73
CA MET A 13 -9.80 20.37 7.56
C MET A 13 -9.56 20.07 6.07
N ARG A 14 -8.39 19.51 5.74
CA ARG A 14 -8.08 19.10 4.36
C ARG A 14 -8.91 17.86 3.99
N PRO A 15 -9.56 17.84 2.82
CA PRO A 15 -10.32 16.68 2.37
C PRO A 15 -9.40 15.51 2.09
N VAL A 16 -9.80 14.32 2.55
CA VAL A 16 -9.15 13.05 2.23
C VAL A 16 -9.95 12.39 1.11
N TYR A 17 -9.28 12.02 0.04
CA TYR A 17 -9.86 11.32 -1.08
C TYR A 17 -9.53 9.83 -1.02
N THR A 18 -10.51 9.00 -1.35
CA THR A 18 -10.31 7.55 -1.45
C THR A 18 -10.61 7.12 -2.89
N ALA A 19 -9.67 6.44 -3.53
CA ALA A 19 -9.92 5.76 -4.79
C ALA A 19 -9.92 4.26 -4.56
N SER A 20 -10.80 3.56 -5.30
CA SER A 20 -10.93 2.11 -5.23
C SER A 20 -10.84 1.53 -6.62
N THR A 21 -10.06 0.45 -6.76
CA THR A 21 -10.05 -0.39 -7.95
C THR A 21 -10.36 -1.83 -7.55
N THR A 22 -11.03 -2.56 -8.43
CA THR A 22 -11.40 -3.96 -8.19
C THR A 22 -10.65 -4.84 -9.17
N LEU A 23 -9.99 -5.86 -8.64
CA LEU A 23 -9.23 -6.84 -9.40
C LEU A 23 -9.88 -8.22 -9.24
N MET A 24 -9.96 -8.99 -10.33
CA MET A 24 -10.36 -10.39 -10.29
C MET A 24 -9.11 -11.29 -10.31
N ILE A 25 -9.03 -12.20 -9.34
CA ILE A 25 -7.95 -13.17 -9.25
C ILE A 25 -8.45 -14.49 -9.82
N GLU A 26 -8.05 -14.80 -11.06
CA GLU A 26 -8.42 -16.07 -11.68
C GLU A 26 -7.62 -17.24 -11.08
N GLN A 27 -8.33 -18.24 -10.59
CA GLN A 27 -7.75 -19.53 -10.27
C GLN A 27 -7.65 -20.35 -11.56
N LYS A 28 -6.45 -20.74 -11.97
CA LYS A 28 -6.29 -21.82 -12.92
C LYS A 28 -6.57 -23.13 -12.19
N GLN A 29 -7.78 -23.63 -12.29
CA GLN A 29 -8.05 -25.01 -11.96
C GLN A 29 -7.32 -25.88 -12.99
N GLY A 30 -6.28 -26.57 -12.53
CA GLY A 30 -5.66 -27.64 -13.32
C GLY A 30 -6.74 -28.69 -13.64
N LYS A 31 -7.09 -28.80 -14.91
CA LYS A 31 -8.03 -29.82 -15.40
C LYS A 31 -7.41 -31.19 -15.21
N THR A 32 -7.71 -31.85 -14.11
CA THR A 32 -7.79 -33.33 -14.03
C THR A 32 -8.55 -33.66 -12.77
N LEU A 33 -9.89 -33.46 -12.79
CA LEU A 33 -10.78 -34.01 -11.77
C LEU A 33 -10.99 -35.48 -12.09
N THR A 34 -10.29 -36.39 -11.43
CA THR A 34 -10.40 -37.83 -11.65
C THR A 34 -11.06 -38.58 -10.48
N SER A 35 -11.31 -37.91 -9.33
CA SER A 35 -11.95 -38.55 -8.19
C SER A 35 -12.72 -37.58 -7.30
N LEU A 36 -13.65 -38.10 -6.48
CA LEU A 36 -14.48 -37.32 -5.55
C LEU A 36 -13.65 -36.64 -4.43
N ASP A 37 -12.49 -37.16 -4.09
CA ASP A 37 -11.55 -36.57 -3.15
C ASP A 37 -10.93 -35.27 -3.71
N ASP A 38 -10.79 -35.15 -5.02
CA ASP A 38 -10.32 -33.94 -5.68
C ASP A 38 -11.30 -32.74 -5.55
N VAL A 39 -12.59 -33.02 -5.37
CA VAL A 39 -13.60 -31.96 -5.23
C VAL A 39 -13.51 -31.25 -3.88
N TYR A 40 -13.26 -31.99 -2.80
CA TYR A 40 -13.08 -31.41 -1.47
C TYR A 40 -11.69 -30.74 -1.33
N GLY A 41 -10.66 -31.30 -1.93
CA GLY A 41 -9.31 -30.74 -1.96
C GLY A 41 -9.21 -29.47 -2.77
N SER A 42 -9.98 -29.34 -3.86
CA SER A 42 -9.97 -28.16 -4.74
C SER A 42 -10.49 -26.90 -4.05
N ASP A 43 -11.47 -27.02 -3.15
CA ASP A 43 -12.04 -25.89 -2.42
C ASP A 43 -11.05 -25.31 -1.40
N ILE A 44 -10.28 -26.16 -0.75
CA ILE A 44 -9.24 -25.76 0.21
C ILE A 44 -8.06 -25.13 -0.54
N ALA A 45 -7.56 -25.79 -1.57
CA ALA A 45 -6.48 -25.27 -2.42
C ALA A 45 -6.85 -23.94 -3.07
N GLY A 46 -8.11 -23.74 -3.42
CA GLY A 46 -8.63 -22.49 -3.92
C GLY A 46 -8.54 -21.34 -2.94
N LYS A 47 -8.90 -21.58 -1.68
CA LYS A 47 -8.81 -20.56 -0.62
C LYS A 47 -7.36 -20.23 -0.29
N GLU A 48 -6.47 -21.21 -0.20
CA GLU A 48 -5.05 -21.03 0.04
C GLU A 48 -4.39 -20.23 -1.10
N TYR A 49 -4.74 -20.52 -2.35
CA TYR A 49 -4.28 -19.76 -3.50
C TYR A 49 -4.70 -18.29 -3.41
N LEU A 50 -5.97 -18.02 -3.14
CA LEU A 50 -6.47 -16.65 -2.98
C LEU A 50 -5.74 -15.93 -1.84
N GLN A 51 -5.53 -16.60 -0.71
CA GLN A 51 -4.80 -16.01 0.41
C GLN A 51 -3.36 -15.67 0.04
N THR A 52 -2.68 -16.54 -0.71
CA THR A 52 -1.34 -16.27 -1.22
C THR A 52 -1.33 -15.05 -2.15
N GLN A 53 -2.30 -14.93 -3.06
CA GLN A 53 -2.41 -13.77 -3.94
C GLN A 53 -2.67 -12.47 -3.18
N PHE A 54 -3.39 -12.55 -2.08
CA PHE A 54 -3.57 -11.44 -1.15
C PHE A 54 -2.27 -10.96 -0.52
N GLU A 55 -1.46 -11.89 -0.04
CA GLU A 55 -0.18 -11.54 0.57
C GLU A 55 0.77 -10.92 -0.47
N ILE A 56 0.74 -11.40 -1.73
CA ILE A 56 1.49 -10.79 -2.83
C ILE A 56 1.02 -9.36 -3.08
N LEU A 57 -0.30 -9.10 -3.10
CA LEU A 57 -0.85 -7.76 -3.28
C LEU A 57 -0.46 -6.81 -2.15
N LYS A 58 -0.39 -7.31 -0.90
CA LYS A 58 0.04 -6.56 0.28
C LYS A 58 1.55 -6.47 0.42
N SER A 59 2.30 -7.10 -0.46
CA SER A 59 3.74 -7.17 -0.33
C SER A 59 4.38 -5.78 -0.43
N ARG A 60 5.41 -5.59 0.40
CA ARG A 60 6.23 -4.38 0.36
C ARG A 60 6.92 -4.20 -0.99
N GLU A 61 7.24 -5.30 -1.66
CA GLU A 61 7.89 -5.29 -2.97
C GLU A 61 6.99 -4.68 -4.04
N LEU A 62 5.71 -5.09 -4.08
CA LEU A 62 4.74 -4.52 -5.01
C LEU A 62 4.51 -3.04 -4.73
N ALA A 63 4.36 -2.66 -3.45
CA ALA A 63 4.23 -1.28 -3.03
C ALA A 63 5.45 -0.44 -3.45
N ALA A 64 6.67 -0.96 -3.24
CA ALA A 64 7.90 -0.29 -3.64
C ALA A 64 8.02 -0.09 -5.17
N ARG A 65 7.55 -1.06 -5.97
CA ARG A 65 7.49 -0.95 -7.43
C ARG A 65 6.58 0.21 -7.84
N VAL A 66 5.40 0.31 -7.26
CA VAL A 66 4.44 1.40 -7.55
C VAL A 66 4.96 2.77 -7.10
N VAL A 67 5.58 2.84 -5.92
CA VAL A 67 6.20 4.06 -5.41
C VAL A 67 7.26 4.60 -6.37
N ARG A 68 8.07 3.71 -6.97
CA ARG A 68 9.07 4.07 -7.99
C ARG A 68 8.42 4.45 -9.32
N GLU A 69 7.45 3.67 -9.81
CA GLU A 69 6.77 3.90 -11.10
C GLU A 69 6.08 5.27 -11.15
N LEU A 70 5.48 5.68 -10.04
CA LEU A 70 4.76 6.96 -9.95
C LEU A 70 5.63 8.11 -9.42
N ASN A 71 6.93 7.89 -9.14
CA ASN A 71 7.83 8.89 -8.55
C ASN A 71 7.20 9.60 -7.34
N ILE A 72 6.55 8.83 -6.45
CA ILE A 72 5.82 9.38 -5.30
C ILE A 72 6.77 10.18 -4.39
N ALA A 73 8.06 9.84 -4.42
CA ALA A 73 9.09 10.58 -3.70
C ALA A 73 9.18 12.06 -4.08
N GLU A 74 8.88 12.42 -5.32
CA GLU A 74 8.95 13.79 -5.82
C GLU A 74 7.62 14.53 -5.70
N HIS A 75 6.56 13.85 -5.25
CA HIS A 75 5.23 14.46 -5.15
C HIS A 75 5.13 15.37 -3.92
N PRO A 76 4.97 16.70 -4.08
CA PRO A 76 5.13 17.68 -3.00
C PRO A 76 4.13 17.47 -1.85
N ASP A 77 2.90 17.06 -2.16
CA ASP A 77 1.85 16.86 -1.15
C ASP A 77 1.99 15.56 -0.35
N TYR A 78 2.68 14.57 -0.91
CA TYR A 78 2.86 13.28 -0.26
C TYR A 78 4.07 13.27 0.65
N PHE A 79 5.19 13.85 0.19
CA PHE A 79 6.46 13.87 0.93
C PHE A 79 6.43 14.79 2.14
N ALA A 80 5.81 15.96 1.99
CA ALA A 80 5.76 16.97 3.05
C ALA A 80 5.05 16.46 4.31
N LYS A 81 4.16 15.47 4.18
CA LYS A 81 3.30 15.02 5.27
C LYS A 81 3.79 13.76 5.98
N ILE A 82 4.34 12.78 5.25
CA ILE A 82 4.92 11.57 5.88
C ILE A 82 6.15 11.94 6.71
N VAL A 83 6.94 12.92 6.24
CA VAL A 83 8.12 13.40 6.97
C VAL A 83 7.76 14.34 8.13
N VAL A 84 6.63 15.07 8.02
CA VAL A 84 6.21 16.05 9.04
C VAL A 84 5.33 15.40 10.12
N GLU A 85 4.54 14.35 9.80
CA GLU A 85 3.72 13.66 10.82
C GLU A 85 4.56 12.89 11.85
N GLU A 86 5.80 12.51 11.54
CA GLU A 86 6.70 11.92 12.52
C GLU A 86 7.36 12.94 13.48
N LYS A 87 7.31 14.24 13.17
CA LYS A 87 7.65 15.27 14.16
C LYS A 87 6.44 15.55 15.03
N SER A 88 6.18 14.63 15.96
CA SER A 88 5.27 14.88 17.08
C SER A 88 5.63 16.21 17.73
N TRP A 89 4.65 17.05 18.07
CA TRP A 89 4.82 18.35 18.72
C TRP A 89 5.72 18.29 19.96
N TRP A 90 5.86 17.11 20.59
CA TRP A 90 6.79 16.83 21.69
C TRP A 90 8.26 16.92 21.27
N GLN A 91 8.59 16.68 20.01
CA GLN A 91 9.96 16.80 19.49
C GLN A 91 10.32 18.24 19.12
N GLN A 92 9.37 19.16 19.13
CA GLN A 92 9.62 20.60 19.00
C GLN A 92 10.00 21.23 20.35
N ILE A 93 9.77 20.53 21.46
CA ILE A 93 10.28 20.95 22.77
C ILE A 93 11.73 20.49 22.82
N ASP A 94 12.64 21.43 22.66
CA ASP A 94 14.09 21.18 22.63
C ASP A 94 14.62 20.91 24.06
N TRP A 95 14.12 19.81 24.66
CA TRP A 95 14.58 19.34 25.99
C TRP A 95 15.99 18.75 25.93
N LYS A 96 16.59 18.59 24.72
CA LYS A 96 17.99 18.22 24.53
C LYS A 96 18.95 19.26 25.11
N GLN A 97 18.50 20.50 25.32
CA GLN A 97 19.27 21.56 25.96
C GLN A 97 19.53 21.29 27.46
N TYR A 98 18.76 20.35 28.05
CA TYR A 98 18.86 20.01 29.47
C TYR A 98 19.52 18.66 29.75
N LEU A 99 19.92 17.92 28.72
CA LEU A 99 20.64 16.65 28.86
C LEU A 99 22.14 16.87 28.57
N PRO A 100 23.05 16.34 29.42
CA PRO A 100 24.48 16.41 29.16
C PRO A 100 24.77 15.66 27.84
N ALA A 101 25.59 16.28 27.01
CA ALA A 101 25.94 15.88 25.66
C ALA A 101 26.49 14.45 25.58
N GLY A 102 25.57 13.50 25.33
CA GLY A 102 25.89 12.19 24.81
C GLY A 102 25.67 12.25 23.31
N HIS A 103 26.72 12.09 22.55
CA HIS A 103 26.76 12.14 21.09
C HIS A 103 25.88 11.08 20.47
N THR A 104 24.65 11.39 20.16
CA THR A 104 23.90 10.72 19.10
C THR A 104 23.78 11.69 17.93
N GLN A 105 24.87 11.79 17.16
CA GLN A 105 24.76 12.22 15.79
C GLN A 105 23.87 11.18 15.10
N ASN A 106 22.59 11.47 14.97
CA ASN A 106 21.73 10.75 14.04
C ASN A 106 22.31 11.05 12.65
N PRO A 107 22.98 10.10 11.99
CA PRO A 107 23.47 10.34 10.63
C PRO A 107 22.26 10.72 9.79
N LEU A 108 22.45 11.66 8.88
CA LEU A 108 21.41 12.02 7.91
C LEU A 108 20.87 10.73 7.29
N PRO A 109 19.55 10.51 7.29
CA PRO A 109 18.97 9.25 6.82
C PRO A 109 19.42 8.99 5.39
N THR A 110 19.98 7.82 5.18
CA THR A 110 20.43 7.35 3.87
C THR A 110 19.24 7.36 2.90
N GLU A 111 19.47 7.52 1.60
CA GLU A 111 18.40 7.50 0.59
C GLU A 111 17.57 6.20 0.66
N GLU A 112 18.19 5.08 1.02
CA GLU A 112 17.51 3.80 1.24
C GLU A 112 16.59 3.84 2.46
N GLU A 113 16.99 4.52 3.53
CA GLU A 113 16.14 4.69 4.71
C GLU A 113 14.95 5.60 4.42
N LYS A 114 15.17 6.68 3.65
CA LYS A 114 14.10 7.56 3.19
C LYS A 114 13.10 6.80 2.34
N PHE A 115 13.59 6.01 1.38
CA PHE A 115 12.75 5.19 0.53
C PHE A 115 11.99 4.12 1.34
N THR A 116 12.64 3.51 2.30
CA THR A 116 12.04 2.53 3.21
C THR A 116 10.90 3.13 4.04
N LYS A 117 11.10 4.33 4.58
CA LYS A 117 10.07 5.08 5.31
C LYS A 117 8.92 5.49 4.39
N LEU A 118 9.24 5.94 3.16
CA LEU A 118 8.24 6.30 2.16
C LEU A 118 7.33 5.11 1.82
N VAL A 119 7.90 3.93 1.55
CA VAL A 119 7.12 2.71 1.28
C VAL A 119 6.29 2.30 2.49
N SER A 120 6.82 2.42 3.70
CA SER A 120 6.06 2.13 4.92
C SER A 120 4.88 3.08 5.09
N GLY A 121 5.09 4.38 4.89
CA GLY A 121 4.01 5.38 4.91
C GLY A 121 2.97 5.14 3.80
N PHE A 122 3.42 4.77 2.60
CA PHE A 122 2.52 4.40 1.50
C PHE A 122 1.61 3.22 1.89
N MET A 123 2.16 2.19 2.53
CA MET A 123 1.39 1.02 2.95
C MET A 123 0.35 1.33 4.03
N THR A 124 0.53 2.35 4.87
CA THR A 124 -0.49 2.74 5.86
C THR A 124 -1.74 3.35 5.23
N HIS A 125 -1.61 3.92 4.03
CA HIS A 125 -2.71 4.49 3.25
C HIS A 125 -3.33 3.51 2.25
N LEU A 126 -2.75 2.31 2.13
CA LEU A 126 -3.21 1.25 1.24
C LEU A 126 -4.03 0.23 2.02
N SER A 127 -5.28 0.01 1.61
CA SER A 127 -6.13 -1.06 2.13
C SER A 127 -6.50 -2.03 1.02
N ILE A 128 -6.32 -3.31 1.26
CA ILE A 128 -6.65 -4.38 0.32
C ILE A 128 -7.65 -5.31 1.00
N GLU A 129 -8.84 -5.40 0.44
CA GLU A 129 -9.98 -6.11 1.02
C GLU A 129 -10.53 -7.17 0.07
N PRO A 130 -10.61 -8.44 0.50
CA PRO A 130 -11.30 -9.47 -0.26
C PRO A 130 -12.81 -9.25 -0.22
N ILE A 131 -13.45 -9.39 -1.35
CA ILE A 131 -14.91 -9.41 -1.41
C ILE A 131 -15.35 -10.86 -1.14
N ARG A 132 -16.01 -11.07 0.01
CA ARG A 132 -16.40 -12.39 0.49
C ARG A 132 -17.19 -13.16 -0.57
N GLN A 133 -16.91 -14.46 -0.66
CA GLN A 133 -17.57 -15.41 -1.60
C GLN A 133 -17.35 -15.06 -3.08
N THR A 134 -16.33 -14.29 -3.39
CA THR A 134 -15.95 -13.96 -4.76
C THR A 134 -14.45 -14.08 -4.94
N GLN A 135 -13.99 -14.07 -6.19
CA GLN A 135 -12.57 -13.98 -6.54
C GLN A 135 -12.12 -12.52 -6.74
N LEU A 136 -12.90 -11.58 -6.22
CA LEU A 136 -12.64 -10.15 -6.37
C LEU A 136 -11.92 -9.60 -5.15
N VAL A 137 -10.98 -8.69 -5.44
CA VAL A 137 -10.22 -7.94 -4.45
C VAL A 137 -10.40 -6.47 -4.70
N LYS A 138 -10.73 -5.75 -3.67
CA LYS A 138 -10.84 -4.30 -3.70
C LYS A 138 -9.57 -3.68 -3.15
N ILE A 139 -8.91 -2.87 -3.94
CA ILE A 139 -7.72 -2.10 -3.57
C ILE A 139 -8.18 -0.68 -3.32
N ASN A 140 -8.03 -0.18 -2.11
CA ASN A 140 -8.36 1.18 -1.71
C ASN A 140 -7.09 1.93 -1.38
N PHE A 141 -6.97 3.15 -1.86
CA PHE A 141 -5.89 4.05 -1.48
C PHE A 141 -6.46 5.39 -1.05
N GLN A 142 -5.86 5.97 0.00
CA GLN A 142 -6.29 7.25 0.57
C GLN A 142 -5.16 8.27 0.48
N SER A 143 -5.49 9.48 0.04
CA SER A 143 -4.55 10.60 -0.02
C SER A 143 -5.28 11.94 -0.05
N TYR A 144 -4.55 13.02 0.12
CA TYR A 144 -5.06 14.38 0.00
C TYR A 144 -5.11 14.88 -1.45
N ASP A 145 -4.40 14.21 -2.36
CA ASP A 145 -4.46 14.51 -3.80
C ASP A 145 -5.35 13.50 -4.52
N ARG A 146 -6.43 14.01 -5.10
CA ARG A 146 -7.40 13.24 -5.85
C ARG A 146 -6.79 12.52 -7.07
N LYS A 147 -5.85 13.17 -7.78
CA LYS A 147 -5.22 12.60 -8.98
C LYS A 147 -4.26 11.48 -8.59
N LEU A 148 -3.43 11.74 -7.60
CA LEU A 148 -2.51 10.73 -7.06
C LEU A 148 -3.26 9.51 -6.53
N THR A 149 -4.36 9.72 -5.79
CA THR A 149 -5.17 8.64 -5.23
C THR A 149 -5.66 7.68 -6.31
N ALA A 150 -6.20 8.20 -7.41
CA ALA A 150 -6.66 7.40 -8.54
C ALA A 150 -5.50 6.73 -9.30
N ALA A 151 -4.40 7.45 -9.50
CA ALA A 151 -3.22 6.93 -10.17
C ALA A 151 -2.62 5.74 -9.40
N VAL A 152 -2.50 5.84 -8.08
CA VAL A 152 -1.98 4.77 -7.21
C VAL A 152 -2.87 3.53 -7.25
N ALA A 153 -4.19 3.68 -7.09
CA ALA A 153 -5.11 2.55 -7.13
C ALA A 153 -5.02 1.76 -8.45
N ASN A 154 -4.91 2.47 -9.57
CA ASN A 154 -4.74 1.87 -10.89
C ASN A 154 -3.34 1.26 -11.08
N ALA A 155 -2.29 1.94 -10.61
CA ALA A 155 -0.92 1.45 -10.71
C ALA A 155 -0.71 0.17 -9.90
N MET A 156 -1.33 0.05 -8.72
CA MET A 156 -1.30 -1.18 -7.91
C MET A 156 -1.90 -2.37 -8.67
N ALA A 157 -3.07 -2.19 -9.28
CA ALA A 157 -3.69 -3.23 -10.07
C ALA A 157 -2.82 -3.63 -11.28
N LYS A 158 -2.27 -2.64 -11.99
CA LYS A 158 -1.39 -2.86 -13.14
C LYS A 158 -0.07 -3.56 -12.74
N ALA A 159 0.56 -3.13 -11.64
CA ALA A 159 1.78 -3.73 -11.15
C ALA A 159 1.57 -5.20 -10.77
N TYR A 160 0.43 -5.52 -10.16
CA TYR A 160 0.07 -6.91 -9.86
C TYR A 160 -0.10 -7.75 -11.13
N ILE A 161 -0.85 -7.26 -12.13
CA ILE A 161 -1.04 -7.96 -13.41
C ILE A 161 0.31 -8.20 -14.08
N ASN A 162 1.17 -7.19 -14.12
CA ASN A 162 2.50 -7.31 -14.70
C ASN A 162 3.36 -8.35 -13.95
N SER A 163 3.34 -8.35 -12.62
CA SER A 163 4.09 -9.34 -11.83
C SER A 163 3.62 -10.78 -12.08
N GLN A 164 2.31 -10.98 -12.27
CA GLN A 164 1.76 -12.28 -12.63
C GLN A 164 2.18 -12.72 -14.05
N MET A 165 2.27 -11.79 -14.99
CA MET A 165 2.74 -12.06 -16.35
C MET A 165 4.24 -12.39 -16.35
N GLU A 166 5.06 -11.64 -15.64
CA GLU A 166 6.50 -11.89 -15.47
C GLU A 166 6.75 -13.29 -14.89
N ALA A 167 6.01 -13.66 -13.83
CA ALA A 167 6.11 -14.99 -13.22
C ALA A 167 5.75 -16.12 -14.20
N ARG A 168 4.75 -15.93 -15.06
CA ARG A 168 4.35 -16.90 -16.09
C ARG A 168 5.41 -17.06 -17.17
N VAL A 169 5.99 -15.96 -17.63
CA VAL A 169 7.06 -15.98 -18.65
C VAL A 169 8.29 -16.68 -18.09
N ALA A 170 8.70 -16.41 -16.85
CA ALA A 170 9.84 -17.06 -16.22
C ALA A 170 9.67 -18.58 -16.12
N LEU A 171 8.46 -19.06 -15.83
CA LEU A 171 8.17 -20.51 -15.80
C LEU A 171 8.26 -21.16 -17.19
N THR A 172 7.92 -20.42 -18.26
CA THR A 172 7.92 -20.96 -19.63
C THR A 172 9.34 -20.98 -20.22
N GLN A 173 10.24 -20.12 -19.76
CA GLN A 173 11.62 -20.08 -20.22
C GLN A 173 12.51 -21.15 -19.57
N ASN A 174 12.10 -21.70 -18.43
CA ASN A 174 12.83 -22.74 -17.69
C ASN A 174 12.30 -24.17 -17.97
N ALA A 175 11.34 -24.33 -18.84
CA ALA A 175 10.79 -25.63 -19.29
C ALA A 175 11.29 -26.02 -20.69
#